data_91d0be8c62918915c0d8cc12f3e06c96
#
_entry.id   91d0be8c62918915c0d8cc12f3e06c96
#
_cell.length_a   1.000
_cell.length_b   1.000
_cell.length_c   1.000
_cell.angle_alpha   90.00
_cell.angle_beta   90.00
_cell.angle_gamma   90.00
#
_symmetry.space_group_name_H-M   'P 1'
#
loop_
_entity.id
_entity.type
_entity.pdbx_description
1 polymer ?
#
loop_
_entity_poly.entity_id
_entity_poly.type
_entity_poly.pdbx_seq_one_letter_code
_entity_poly.pdbx_strand_id
1 'polypeptide(L)'
;YDAPSARVVDAAGADLILVGDSVAMVVLGYDDTLQVTIEDMRHHVAAVARTRPSSLVVGDMPWMSYHVSREDTVRNAASLVRAGAGCVKLEGGKKRVEAVQAILDIEIPVMGHIGLTPQSVHALGGFKVQGKELDAARMIVDDAVPRADAGCFAIVLEAVPDGVARMITDSIEVPTI
;
A
#
# COMPACT_ATOMS: atom_id res chain seq x y z
N TYR A 1 7.74 -1.01 11.91
CA TYR A 1 6.47 -1.22 12.62
C TYR A 1 6.48 -0.67 14.05
N ASP A 2 7.61 -0.25 14.58
CA ASP A 2 7.79 0.23 15.95
C ASP A 2 8.73 1.44 16.03
N ALA A 3 8.83 2.07 17.21
CA ALA A 3 9.64 3.25 17.39
C ALA A 3 11.15 3.01 17.23
N PRO A 4 11.75 1.91 17.69
CA PRO A 4 13.16 1.63 17.45
C PRO A 4 13.49 1.47 15.97
N SER A 5 12.75 0.65 15.22
CA SER A 5 13.00 0.44 13.80
C SER A 5 12.75 1.69 12.96
N ALA A 6 11.73 2.49 13.31
CA ALA A 6 11.48 3.77 12.65
C ALA A 6 12.68 4.73 12.76
N ARG A 7 13.28 4.86 13.95
CA ARG A 7 14.48 5.71 14.14
C ARG A 7 15.67 5.24 13.31
N VAL A 8 15.86 3.92 13.17
CA VAL A 8 16.95 3.36 12.36
C VAL A 8 16.74 3.67 10.88
N VAL A 9 15.52 3.45 10.37
CA VAL A 9 15.19 3.70 8.97
C VAL A 9 15.28 5.19 8.63
N ASP A 10 14.75 6.07 9.50
CA ASP A 10 14.81 7.52 9.32
C ASP A 10 16.27 8.02 9.34
N ALA A 11 17.07 7.54 10.28
CA ALA A 11 18.49 7.89 10.36
C ALA A 11 19.31 7.37 9.16
N ALA A 12 18.84 6.34 8.48
CA ALA A 12 19.43 5.85 7.23
C ALA A 12 19.10 6.73 6.01
N GLY A 13 18.24 7.75 6.16
CA GLY A 13 17.89 8.69 5.11
C GLY A 13 16.82 8.19 4.14
N ALA A 14 15.93 7.30 4.58
CA ALA A 14 14.79 6.87 3.77
C ALA A 14 13.82 8.03 3.54
N ASP A 15 13.30 8.19 2.31
CA ASP A 15 12.32 9.23 1.98
C ASP A 15 10.94 8.94 2.59
N LEU A 16 10.61 7.66 2.77
CA LEU A 16 9.35 7.23 3.36
C LEU A 16 9.51 5.99 4.26
N ILE A 17 8.61 5.83 5.20
CA ILE A 17 8.48 4.65 6.06
C ILE A 17 7.09 4.08 5.85
N LEU A 18 7.00 2.93 5.19
CA LEU A 18 5.75 2.19 5.07
C LEU A 18 5.53 1.35 6.34
N VAL A 19 4.45 1.62 7.03
CA VAL A 19 3.93 0.76 8.09
C VAL A 19 2.97 -0.23 7.43
N GLY A 20 3.52 -1.36 6.96
CA GLY A 20 2.84 -2.34 6.13
C GLY A 20 1.96 -3.31 6.94
N ASP A 21 0.91 -3.82 6.34
CA ASP A 21 0.07 -4.88 6.92
C ASP A 21 0.82 -6.23 7.06
N SER A 22 1.98 -6.36 6.40
CA SER A 22 2.95 -7.44 6.63
C SER A 22 3.42 -7.53 8.10
N VAL A 23 3.14 -6.52 8.94
CA VAL A 23 3.26 -6.61 10.42
C VAL A 23 2.56 -7.84 10.97
N ALA A 24 1.47 -8.28 10.35
CA ALA A 24 0.78 -9.52 10.66
C ALA A 24 1.74 -10.71 10.72
N MET A 25 2.55 -10.87 9.69
CA MET A 25 3.47 -12.00 9.55
C MET A 25 4.77 -11.79 10.32
N VAL A 26 5.37 -10.61 10.24
CA VAL A 26 6.74 -10.38 10.73
C VAL A 26 6.81 -9.99 12.20
N VAL A 27 5.72 -9.53 12.80
CA VAL A 27 5.66 -9.10 14.21
C VAL A 27 4.63 -9.89 14.99
N LEU A 28 3.42 -10.06 14.46
CA LEU A 28 2.30 -10.67 15.17
C LEU A 28 2.25 -12.19 15.03
N GLY A 29 3.01 -12.79 14.09
CA GLY A 29 3.15 -14.23 13.93
C GLY A 29 1.98 -14.92 13.22
N TYR A 30 1.17 -14.18 12.46
CA TYR A 30 0.15 -14.76 11.60
C TYR A 30 0.75 -15.36 10.31
N ASP A 31 0.04 -16.26 9.67
CA ASP A 31 0.50 -16.93 8.44
C ASP A 31 0.39 -16.02 7.19
N ASP A 32 -0.50 -15.03 7.23
CA ASP A 32 -0.72 -14.06 6.15
C ASP A 32 -1.15 -12.69 6.71
N THR A 33 -1.47 -11.75 5.82
CA THR A 33 -1.85 -10.37 6.18
C THR A 33 -3.36 -10.20 6.47
N LEU A 34 -4.18 -11.25 6.32
CA LEU A 34 -5.64 -11.12 6.36
C LEU A 34 -6.20 -10.93 7.77
N GLN A 35 -5.45 -11.30 8.81
CA GLN A 35 -5.89 -11.23 10.21
C GLN A 35 -5.66 -9.85 10.83
N VAL A 36 -4.75 -9.05 10.27
CA VAL A 36 -4.46 -7.73 10.84
C VAL A 36 -5.62 -6.76 10.62
N THR A 37 -6.00 -6.07 11.68
CA THR A 37 -7.12 -5.13 11.68
C THR A 37 -6.67 -3.69 11.47
N ILE A 38 -7.62 -2.78 11.21
CA ILE A 38 -7.34 -1.34 11.14
C ILE A 38 -6.85 -0.81 12.50
N GLU A 39 -7.29 -1.37 13.61
CA GLU A 39 -6.87 -1.02 14.96
C GLU A 39 -5.40 -1.40 15.20
N ASP A 40 -4.97 -2.58 14.74
CA ASP A 40 -3.57 -3.00 14.78
C ASP A 40 -2.70 -2.04 13.96
N MET A 41 -3.12 -1.72 12.75
CA MET A 41 -2.40 -0.78 11.89
C MET A 41 -2.30 0.61 12.52
N ARG A 42 -3.38 1.12 13.12
CA ARG A 42 -3.36 2.39 13.87
C ARG A 42 -2.35 2.36 15.01
N HIS A 43 -2.27 1.24 15.74
CA HIS A 43 -1.30 1.08 16.84
C HIS A 43 0.13 1.23 16.33
N HIS A 44 0.48 0.50 15.27
CA HIS A 44 1.83 0.51 14.70
C HIS A 44 2.16 1.84 14.01
N VAL A 45 1.23 2.43 13.26
CA VAL A 45 1.38 3.78 12.68
C VAL A 45 1.65 4.81 13.78
N ALA A 46 0.88 4.78 14.87
CA ALA A 46 1.08 5.71 15.97
C ALA A 46 2.43 5.52 16.67
N ALA A 47 2.93 4.29 16.78
CA ALA A 47 4.25 4.00 17.35
C ALA A 47 5.38 4.62 16.49
N VAL A 48 5.30 4.47 15.17
CA VAL A 48 6.23 5.07 14.21
C VAL A 48 6.13 6.59 14.23
N ALA A 49 4.94 7.15 14.10
CA ALA A 49 4.72 8.60 14.00
C ALA A 49 5.17 9.38 15.25
N ARG A 50 5.09 8.75 16.46
CA ARG A 50 5.61 9.37 17.71
C ARG A 50 7.10 9.58 17.70
N THR A 51 7.86 8.93 16.84
CA THR A 51 9.31 9.19 16.70
C THR A 51 9.57 10.51 15.96
N ARG A 52 8.56 11.10 15.33
CA ARG A 52 8.64 12.31 14.50
C ARG A 52 9.72 12.20 13.42
N PRO A 53 9.65 11.15 12.57
CA PRO A 53 10.64 10.96 11.53
C PRO A 53 10.58 12.11 10.53
N SER A 54 11.70 12.38 9.85
CA SER A 54 11.74 13.26 8.68
C SER A 54 11.16 12.58 7.44
N SER A 55 11.20 11.25 7.42
CA SER A 55 10.58 10.41 6.39
C SER A 55 9.06 10.53 6.39
N LEU A 56 8.43 10.46 5.20
CA LEU A 56 6.97 10.39 5.06
C LEU A 56 6.43 9.07 5.64
N VAL A 57 5.55 9.14 6.63
CA VAL A 57 4.92 7.94 7.20
C VAL A 57 3.72 7.53 6.34
N VAL A 58 3.79 6.35 5.74
CA VAL A 58 2.72 5.73 4.94
C VAL A 58 2.00 4.69 5.79
N GLY A 59 0.71 4.86 6.02
CA GLY A 59 -0.14 3.88 6.71
C GLY A 59 -0.77 2.90 5.72
N ASP A 60 -0.52 1.61 5.87
CA ASP A 60 -1.12 0.59 5.03
C ASP A 60 -2.56 0.30 5.44
N MET A 61 -3.48 0.30 4.49
CA MET A 61 -4.87 -0.06 4.71
C MET A 61 -5.01 -1.58 4.64
N PRO A 62 -5.33 -2.28 5.76
CA PRO A 62 -5.39 -3.73 5.77
C PRO A 62 -6.61 -4.26 5.01
N TRP A 63 -6.61 -5.56 4.75
CA TRP A 63 -7.73 -6.25 4.12
C TRP A 63 -9.06 -5.91 4.80
N MET A 64 -10.13 -5.77 4.02
CA MET A 64 -11.48 -5.35 4.40
C MET A 64 -11.64 -3.91 4.88
N SER A 65 -10.58 -3.12 5.01
CA SER A 65 -10.71 -1.71 5.43
C SER A 65 -11.15 -0.76 4.31
N TYR A 66 -11.10 -1.20 3.04
CA TYR A 66 -11.49 -0.41 1.86
C TYR A 66 -12.30 -1.22 0.82
N HIS A 67 -12.93 -2.33 1.25
CA HIS A 67 -13.63 -3.25 0.36
C HIS A 67 -15.15 -3.19 0.49
N VAL A 68 -15.67 -2.67 1.61
CA VAL A 68 -17.08 -2.79 1.99
C VAL A 68 -17.89 -1.63 1.43
N SER A 69 -17.49 -0.41 1.71
CA SER A 69 -18.19 0.80 1.26
C SER A 69 -17.24 1.99 1.13
N ARG A 70 -17.71 3.04 0.43
CA ARG A 70 -16.99 4.31 0.34
C ARG A 70 -16.81 4.95 1.72
N GLU A 71 -17.84 4.94 2.57
CA GLU A 71 -17.84 5.50 3.90
C GLU A 71 -16.83 4.80 4.82
N ASP A 72 -16.77 3.47 4.77
CA ASP A 72 -15.77 2.70 5.54
C ASP A 72 -14.36 2.98 5.05
N THR A 73 -14.15 3.04 3.73
CA THR A 73 -12.85 3.39 3.13
C THR A 73 -12.36 4.73 3.66
N VAL A 74 -13.18 5.76 3.59
CA VAL A 74 -12.86 7.13 4.06
C VAL A 74 -12.60 7.16 5.57
N ARG A 75 -13.46 6.50 6.36
CA ARG A 75 -13.31 6.43 7.82
C ARG A 75 -12.00 5.75 8.24
N ASN A 76 -11.67 4.64 7.58
CA ASN A 76 -10.47 3.86 7.88
C ASN A 76 -9.20 4.62 7.47
N ALA A 77 -9.16 5.23 6.29
CA ALA A 77 -8.05 6.09 5.86
C ALA A 77 -7.83 7.25 6.83
N ALA A 78 -8.88 7.98 7.18
CA ALA A 78 -8.81 9.08 8.15
C ALA A 78 -8.33 8.61 9.53
N SER A 79 -8.62 7.37 9.93
CA SER A 79 -8.16 6.83 11.20
C SER A 79 -6.65 6.61 11.24
N LEU A 80 -6.04 6.21 10.14
CA LEU A 80 -4.58 6.08 10.00
C LEU A 80 -3.89 7.46 10.00
N VAL A 81 -4.48 8.44 9.34
CA VAL A 81 -3.97 9.83 9.37
C VAL A 81 -4.04 10.39 10.79
N ARG A 82 -5.14 10.18 11.52
CA ARG A 82 -5.23 10.55 12.95
C ARG A 82 -4.21 9.83 13.83
N ALA A 83 -3.75 8.64 13.44
CA ALA A 83 -2.67 7.94 14.11
C ALA A 83 -1.28 8.51 13.78
N GLY A 84 -1.18 9.39 12.78
CA GLY A 84 0.04 10.11 12.40
C GLY A 84 0.62 9.72 11.04
N ALA A 85 -0.09 8.97 10.21
CA ALA A 85 0.29 8.77 8.81
C ALA A 85 0.11 10.07 8.02
N GLY A 86 1.06 10.38 7.12
CA GLY A 86 0.94 11.49 6.17
C GLY A 86 0.16 11.12 4.91
N CYS A 87 0.05 9.82 4.62
CA CYS A 87 -0.67 9.26 3.48
C CYS A 87 -1.03 7.80 3.76
N VAL A 88 -1.81 7.18 2.87
CA VAL A 88 -2.17 5.76 2.99
C VAL A 88 -1.78 4.97 1.75
N LYS A 89 -1.54 3.64 1.92
CA LYS A 89 -1.38 2.69 0.81
C LYS A 89 -2.57 1.73 0.77
N LEU A 90 -2.97 1.31 -0.42
CA LEU A 90 -3.94 0.23 -0.60
C LEU A 90 -3.63 -0.61 -1.84
N GLU A 91 -3.96 -1.90 -1.77
CA GLU A 91 -3.67 -2.89 -2.79
C GLU A 91 -4.76 -3.02 -3.85
N GLY A 92 -4.32 -3.43 -5.04
CA GLY A 92 -5.17 -3.78 -6.19
C GLY A 92 -5.12 -2.75 -7.31
N GLY A 93 -5.47 -3.20 -8.51
CA GLY A 93 -5.45 -2.42 -9.74
C GLY A 93 -6.73 -1.59 -9.95
N LYS A 94 -7.19 -1.53 -11.20
CA LYS A 94 -8.36 -0.74 -11.64
C LYS A 94 -9.63 -0.93 -10.82
N LYS A 95 -9.83 -2.12 -10.22
CA LYS A 95 -10.98 -2.40 -9.34
C LYS A 95 -11.03 -1.53 -8.07
N ARG A 96 -9.93 -0.85 -7.72
CA ARG A 96 -9.82 -0.01 -6.52
C ARG A 96 -9.74 1.49 -6.80
N VAL A 97 -9.93 1.90 -8.06
CA VAL A 97 -9.92 3.32 -8.45
C VAL A 97 -10.97 4.13 -7.67
N GLU A 98 -12.17 3.60 -7.48
CA GLU A 98 -13.21 4.28 -6.69
C GLU A 98 -12.81 4.48 -5.22
N ALA A 99 -12.13 3.49 -4.62
CA ALA A 99 -11.61 3.61 -3.27
C ALA A 99 -10.50 4.67 -3.17
N VAL A 100 -9.60 4.71 -4.17
CA VAL A 100 -8.56 5.77 -4.27
C VAL A 100 -9.20 7.14 -4.34
N GLN A 101 -10.15 7.34 -5.27
CA GLN A 101 -10.83 8.62 -5.42
C GLN A 101 -11.58 9.05 -4.15
N ALA A 102 -12.22 8.09 -3.46
CA ALA A 102 -12.90 8.36 -2.21
C ALA A 102 -11.96 8.93 -1.13
N ILE A 103 -10.72 8.44 -1.08
CA ILE A 103 -9.70 8.90 -0.14
C ILE A 103 -9.13 10.25 -0.57
N LEU A 104 -8.88 10.43 -1.88
CA LEU A 104 -8.39 11.69 -2.43
C LEU A 104 -9.40 12.85 -2.25
N ASP A 105 -10.71 12.55 -2.34
CA ASP A 105 -11.78 13.55 -2.12
C ASP A 105 -11.81 14.12 -0.70
N ILE A 106 -11.19 13.44 0.26
CA ILE A 106 -10.98 13.94 1.62
C ILE A 106 -9.54 14.40 1.87
N GLU A 107 -8.82 14.72 0.79
CA GLU A 107 -7.48 15.34 0.79
C GLU A 107 -6.38 14.48 1.44
N ILE A 108 -6.53 13.15 1.45
CA ILE A 108 -5.50 12.21 1.90
C ILE A 108 -4.75 11.68 0.69
N PRO A 109 -3.41 11.86 0.57
CA PRO A 109 -2.63 11.30 -0.52
C PRO A 109 -2.62 9.76 -0.48
N VAL A 110 -2.64 9.13 -1.67
CA VAL A 110 -2.73 7.67 -1.80
C VAL A 110 -1.54 7.12 -2.57
N MET A 111 -0.92 6.07 -2.02
CA MET A 111 0.03 5.20 -2.70
C MET A 111 -0.70 3.97 -3.22
N GLY A 112 -0.54 3.65 -4.51
CA GLY A 112 -1.05 2.43 -5.11
C GLY A 112 -0.15 1.23 -4.85
N HIS A 113 -0.69 0.01 -4.99
CA HIS A 113 0.08 -1.22 -4.93
C HIS A 113 -0.52 -2.25 -5.88
N ILE A 114 0.28 -2.74 -6.84
CA ILE A 114 -0.09 -3.74 -7.85
C ILE A 114 1.00 -4.81 -7.99
N GLY A 115 0.73 -5.82 -8.79
CA GLY A 115 1.56 -7.01 -8.90
C GLY A 115 1.11 -8.08 -7.91
N LEU A 116 2.02 -8.59 -7.09
CA LEU A 116 1.64 -9.41 -5.95
C LEU A 116 0.97 -8.50 -4.91
N THR A 117 -0.27 -8.81 -4.62
CA THR A 117 -1.04 -8.16 -3.56
C THR A 117 -1.30 -9.19 -2.46
N PRO A 118 -0.55 -9.16 -1.34
CA PRO A 118 -0.67 -10.13 -0.25
C PRO A 118 -2.09 -10.34 0.26
N GLN A 119 -2.90 -9.29 0.30
CA GLN A 119 -4.32 -9.38 0.68
C GLN A 119 -5.17 -10.22 -0.29
N SER A 120 -4.67 -10.47 -1.50
CA SER A 120 -5.34 -11.33 -2.51
C SER A 120 -4.74 -12.75 -2.56
N VAL A 121 -3.99 -13.17 -1.54
CA VAL A 121 -3.21 -14.43 -1.52
C VAL A 121 -4.03 -15.65 -1.91
N HIS A 122 -5.28 -15.76 -1.46
CA HIS A 122 -6.17 -16.87 -1.81
C HIS A 122 -6.58 -16.85 -3.29
N ALA A 123 -6.86 -15.68 -3.85
CA ALA A 123 -7.22 -15.54 -5.27
C ALA A 123 -6.01 -15.77 -6.18
N LEU A 124 -4.81 -15.41 -5.74
CA LEU A 124 -3.56 -15.58 -6.47
C LEU A 124 -2.98 -17.00 -6.32
N GLY A 125 -3.51 -17.81 -5.41
CA GLY A 125 -3.02 -19.16 -5.12
C GLY A 125 -1.63 -19.17 -4.48
N GLY A 126 -1.36 -18.21 -3.60
CA GLY A 126 -0.13 -18.06 -2.83
C GLY A 126 0.75 -16.88 -3.23
N PHE A 127 1.87 -16.72 -2.54
CA PHE A 127 2.87 -15.68 -2.81
C PHE A 127 3.72 -16.07 -4.02
N LYS A 128 3.37 -15.55 -5.20
CA LYS A 128 4.01 -15.88 -6.47
C LYS A 128 4.32 -14.60 -7.25
N VAL A 129 5.42 -14.64 -8.02
CA VAL A 129 5.73 -13.59 -9.01
C VAL A 129 4.57 -13.46 -9.99
N GLN A 130 4.06 -12.25 -10.17
CA GLN A 130 2.96 -11.91 -11.06
C GLN A 130 3.49 -11.42 -12.42
N GLY A 131 2.73 -11.61 -13.50
CA GLY A 131 3.12 -11.08 -14.81
C GLY A 131 4.22 -11.87 -15.53
N LYS A 132 4.39 -13.16 -15.24
CA LYS A 132 5.33 -14.03 -15.98
C LYS A 132 4.87 -14.31 -17.39
N GLU A 133 3.56 -14.50 -17.59
CA GLU A 133 2.95 -14.73 -18.89
C GLU A 133 2.52 -13.39 -19.51
N LEU A 134 2.52 -13.33 -20.84
CA LEU A 134 2.27 -12.08 -21.57
C LEU A 134 0.93 -11.42 -21.22
N ASP A 135 -0.14 -12.22 -21.10
CA ASP A 135 -1.47 -11.69 -20.77
C ASP A 135 -1.53 -11.19 -19.32
N ALA A 136 -0.87 -11.89 -18.39
CA ALA A 136 -0.75 -11.46 -17.01
C ALA A 136 0.09 -10.17 -16.88
N ALA A 137 1.16 -10.03 -17.66
CA ALA A 137 1.97 -8.82 -17.73
C ALA A 137 1.15 -7.63 -18.23
N ARG A 138 0.39 -7.82 -19.32
CA ARG A 138 -0.52 -6.79 -19.85
C ARG A 138 -1.54 -6.32 -18.82
N MET A 139 -2.14 -7.27 -18.08
CA MET A 139 -3.10 -6.93 -17.03
C MET A 139 -2.50 -6.03 -15.94
N ILE A 140 -1.24 -6.25 -15.54
CA ILE A 140 -0.58 -5.43 -14.52
C ILE A 140 -0.28 -4.02 -15.08
N VAL A 141 0.16 -3.93 -16.34
CA VAL A 141 0.35 -2.63 -17.02
C VAL A 141 -0.99 -1.88 -17.12
N ASP A 142 -2.07 -2.58 -17.52
CA ASP A 142 -3.42 -2.02 -17.61
C ASP A 142 -4.00 -1.59 -16.25
N ASP A 143 -3.48 -2.13 -15.15
CA ASP A 143 -3.85 -1.74 -13.79
C ASP A 143 -3.09 -0.49 -13.29
N ALA A 144 -1.87 -0.24 -13.81
CA ALA A 144 -1.02 0.86 -13.37
C ALA A 144 -1.55 2.23 -13.82
N VAL A 145 -1.89 2.38 -15.10
CA VAL A 145 -2.31 3.66 -15.70
C VAL A 145 -3.56 4.22 -14.98
N PRO A 146 -4.67 3.47 -14.80
CA PRO A 146 -5.82 4.00 -14.08
C PRO A 146 -5.54 4.41 -12.63
N ARG A 147 -4.52 3.81 -11.99
CA ARG A 147 -4.11 4.18 -10.63
C ARG A 147 -3.37 5.51 -10.62
N ALA A 148 -2.46 5.71 -11.56
CA ALA A 148 -1.76 6.98 -11.73
C ALA A 148 -2.76 8.10 -12.11
N ASP A 149 -3.63 7.85 -13.08
CA ASP A 149 -4.67 8.79 -13.53
C ASP A 149 -5.68 9.15 -12.43
N ALA A 150 -5.97 8.21 -11.53
CA ALA A 150 -6.83 8.45 -10.37
C ALA A 150 -6.19 9.39 -9.34
N GLY A 151 -4.87 9.65 -9.43
CA GLY A 151 -4.13 10.57 -8.56
C GLY A 151 -3.30 9.90 -7.46
N CYS A 152 -2.98 8.61 -7.58
CA CYS A 152 -1.96 8.02 -6.72
C CYS A 152 -0.63 8.75 -6.93
N PHE A 153 0.06 9.15 -5.84
CA PHE A 153 1.33 9.87 -5.94
C PHE A 153 2.54 8.95 -6.18
N ALA A 154 2.41 7.65 -5.93
CA ALA A 154 3.40 6.60 -6.19
C ALA A 154 2.69 5.25 -6.31
N ILE A 155 3.34 4.26 -6.95
CA ILE A 155 2.82 2.90 -7.09
C ILE A 155 3.89 1.87 -6.73
N VAL A 156 3.59 0.98 -5.79
CA VAL A 156 4.41 -0.20 -5.48
C VAL A 156 4.17 -1.28 -6.52
N LEU A 157 5.26 -1.86 -7.05
CA LEU A 157 5.27 -2.95 -8.02
C LEU A 157 5.86 -4.20 -7.35
N GLU A 158 5.05 -4.95 -6.60
CA GLU A 158 5.55 -6.10 -5.84
C GLU A 158 5.63 -7.36 -6.69
N ALA A 159 6.78 -8.03 -6.62
CA ALA A 159 7.03 -9.34 -7.22
C ALA A 159 6.58 -9.44 -8.70
N VAL A 160 6.97 -8.47 -9.51
CA VAL A 160 6.80 -8.45 -10.97
C VAL A 160 8.16 -8.59 -11.66
N PRO A 161 8.25 -9.17 -12.87
CA PRO A 161 9.50 -9.23 -13.62
C PRO A 161 10.03 -7.82 -13.97
N ASP A 162 11.36 -7.63 -13.96
CA ASP A 162 12.01 -6.35 -14.24
C ASP A 162 11.54 -5.69 -15.55
N GLY A 163 11.31 -6.48 -16.60
CA GLY A 163 10.82 -5.97 -17.88
C GLY A 163 9.41 -5.38 -17.78
N VAL A 164 8.53 -6.00 -16.98
CA VAL A 164 7.17 -5.51 -16.74
C VAL A 164 7.22 -4.25 -15.86
N ALA A 165 8.02 -4.26 -14.80
CA ALA A 165 8.21 -3.09 -13.94
C ALA A 165 8.71 -1.88 -14.74
N ARG A 166 9.71 -2.08 -15.62
CA ARG A 166 10.22 -1.02 -16.51
C ARG A 166 9.13 -0.48 -17.43
N MET A 167 8.35 -1.36 -18.09
CA MET A 167 7.26 -0.93 -18.97
C MET A 167 6.23 -0.06 -18.22
N ILE A 168 5.90 -0.43 -16.97
CA ILE A 168 5.00 0.35 -16.12
C ILE A 168 5.62 1.71 -15.80
N THR A 169 6.86 1.73 -15.33
CA THR A 169 7.58 2.96 -14.97
C THR A 169 7.67 3.92 -16.15
N ASP A 170 7.90 3.40 -17.36
CA ASP A 170 7.98 4.20 -18.59
C ASP A 170 6.60 4.70 -19.08
N SER A 171 5.49 4.12 -18.59
CA SER A 171 4.12 4.43 -19.05
C SER A 171 3.34 5.38 -18.13
N ILE A 172 3.87 5.70 -16.95
CA ILE A 172 3.21 6.58 -15.97
C ILE A 172 4.15 7.68 -15.49
N GLU A 173 3.61 8.80 -15.03
CA GLU A 173 4.39 9.96 -14.57
C GLU A 173 4.72 9.93 -13.07
N VAL A 174 4.12 9.00 -12.33
CA VAL A 174 4.34 8.89 -10.89
C VAL A 174 5.46 7.90 -10.56
N PRO A 175 6.22 8.10 -9.46
CA PRO A 175 7.27 7.17 -9.05
C PRO A 175 6.75 5.75 -8.85
N THR A 176 7.55 4.76 -9.23
CA THR A 176 7.36 3.34 -8.90
C THR A 176 8.38 2.87 -7.88
N ILE A 177 7.99 1.92 -7.03
CA ILE A 177 8.79 1.35 -5.93
C ILE A 177 8.84 -0.16 -6.07
#